data_6f39f91c131c6a3890ae47a837b06f8a
#
_entry.id   6f39f91c131c6a3890ae47a837b06f8a
#
_cell.length_a   1.000
_cell.length_b   1.000
_cell.length_c   1.000
_cell.angle_alpha   90.00
_cell.angle_beta   90.00
_cell.angle_gamma   90.00
#
_symmetry.space_group_name_H-M   'P 1'
#
loop_
_entity.id
_entity.type
_entity.pdbx_description
1 polymer ?
#
loop_
_entity_poly.entity_id
_entity_poly.type
_entity_poly.pdbx_seq_one_letter_code
_entity_poly.pdbx_strand_id
1 'polypeptide(L)'
;VGGTIEPDDGGHGTHVAGTVAARNNNGKGVAGIAGGDGSPDSGVRLLSCQIFRNKDEQGDAAAAIKYAADNGAVICQNSWGYSSTAGVTSMPQLLKEAVDYFIKMAGCDANGNQRPDSPMKGGVVMFAAGNENKEFSAYPACYAPTVSVAAMAWDFSKASYSNYAKWVTITAPGGDQDRFGTEAGVLSTVPKKKVASGYAYFQGTSMACPHVSGIAALIASYFGKQGFTNEELKSRLITAYRPYNIDEQNPTYKGKLGKGYIDAEAAFESDTKIAPEKVGTLTLKPDFVDINAEWSIAKDEDKTAAFYRLYIAQGELTADKLKDMTYR
;
A
#
# COMPACT_ATOMS: atom_id res chain seq x y z
N VAL A 1 15.01 22.36 -12.34
CA VAL A 1 13.73 21.68 -12.48
C VAL A 1 13.03 22.33 -13.66
N GLY A 2 12.87 21.64 -14.73
CA GLY A 2 12.27 22.16 -15.97
C GLY A 2 12.91 21.44 -17.16
N GLY A 3 12.38 20.35 -17.58
CA GLY A 3 12.77 19.59 -18.74
C GLY A 3 11.65 18.66 -19.17
N THR A 4 11.74 18.17 -20.37
CA THR A 4 10.80 17.18 -20.89
C THR A 4 10.97 15.89 -20.09
N ILE A 5 9.87 15.34 -19.58
CA ILE A 5 9.86 13.98 -19.02
C ILE A 5 9.96 13.03 -20.20
N GLU A 6 11.09 12.31 -20.30
CA GLU A 6 11.25 11.27 -21.29
C GLU A 6 10.74 9.95 -20.72
N PRO A 7 9.88 9.22 -21.47
CA PRO A 7 9.50 7.87 -21.07
C PRO A 7 10.76 7.02 -20.97
N ASP A 8 10.99 6.41 -19.79
CA ASP A 8 12.02 5.40 -19.73
C ASP A 8 11.63 4.19 -20.61
N ASP A 9 12.60 3.52 -21.15
CA ASP A 9 12.36 2.32 -21.98
C ASP A 9 11.77 1.17 -21.16
N GLY A 10 11.89 1.23 -19.84
CA GLY A 10 11.35 0.26 -18.90
C GLY A 10 9.85 0.41 -18.64
N GLY A 11 9.31 1.62 -18.72
CA GLY A 11 7.91 1.93 -18.40
C GLY A 11 7.54 1.81 -16.92
N HIS A 12 8.53 1.68 -16.04
CA HIS A 12 8.32 1.47 -14.60
C HIS A 12 7.50 2.61 -13.97
N GLY A 13 7.90 3.86 -14.18
CA GLY A 13 7.18 5.02 -13.64
C GLY A 13 5.75 5.14 -14.19
N THR A 14 5.53 4.83 -15.47
CA THR A 14 4.20 4.82 -16.09
C THR A 14 3.32 3.72 -15.47
N HIS A 15 3.89 2.54 -15.17
CA HIS A 15 3.18 1.44 -14.53
C HIS A 15 2.75 1.80 -13.10
N VAL A 16 3.67 2.35 -12.32
CA VAL A 16 3.42 2.87 -10.96
C VAL A 16 2.33 3.94 -10.97
N ALA A 17 2.42 4.92 -11.89
CA ALA A 17 1.44 5.98 -12.05
C ALA A 17 0.03 5.44 -12.40
N GLY A 18 -0.03 4.41 -13.28
CA GLY A 18 -1.28 3.76 -13.66
C GLY A 18 -1.96 3.04 -12.49
N THR A 19 -1.19 2.37 -11.63
CA THR A 19 -1.73 1.73 -10.42
C THR A 19 -2.39 2.75 -9.49
N VAL A 20 -1.82 3.95 -9.35
CA VAL A 20 -2.42 5.03 -8.55
C VAL A 20 -3.62 5.65 -9.24
N ALA A 21 -3.48 6.04 -10.53
CA ALA A 21 -4.32 7.08 -11.13
C ALA A 21 -4.78 6.78 -12.56
N ALA A 22 -4.70 5.53 -13.05
CA ALA A 22 -5.34 5.21 -14.32
C ALA A 22 -6.84 5.55 -14.24
N ARG A 23 -7.34 6.29 -15.26
CA ARG A 23 -8.69 6.83 -15.22
C ARG A 23 -9.74 5.72 -15.21
N ASN A 24 -10.64 5.75 -14.22
CA ASN A 24 -11.72 4.80 -14.06
C ASN A 24 -12.91 5.13 -14.98
N ASN A 25 -13.81 4.18 -15.19
CA ASN A 25 -15.06 4.29 -15.94
C ASN A 25 -14.93 4.88 -17.36
N ASN A 26 -13.77 4.72 -18.00
CA ASN A 26 -13.53 5.20 -19.37
C ASN A 26 -13.66 4.09 -20.44
N GLY A 27 -14.02 2.85 -20.06
CA GLY A 27 -14.13 1.70 -20.93
C GLY A 27 -12.82 1.22 -21.55
N LYS A 28 -11.66 1.59 -20.96
CA LYS A 28 -10.32 1.27 -21.49
C LYS A 28 -9.39 0.75 -20.40
N GLY A 29 -8.74 -0.37 -20.70
CA GLY A 29 -7.61 -0.91 -19.95
C GLY A 29 -7.90 -1.16 -18.49
N VAL A 30 -7.16 -0.49 -17.60
CA VAL A 30 -7.15 -0.70 -16.15
C VAL A 30 -7.76 0.48 -15.39
N ALA A 31 -8.21 0.21 -14.17
CA ALA A 31 -8.65 1.21 -13.20
C ALA A 31 -7.52 1.47 -12.19
N GLY A 32 -7.21 2.73 -11.92
CA GLY A 32 -6.31 3.12 -10.83
C GLY A 32 -7.05 3.16 -9.49
N ILE A 33 -6.32 2.96 -8.39
CA ILE A 33 -6.92 3.00 -7.03
C ILE A 33 -7.64 4.34 -6.79
N ALA A 34 -7.03 5.45 -7.18
CA ALA A 34 -7.59 6.80 -7.06
C ALA A 34 -7.86 7.44 -8.43
N GLY A 35 -8.26 6.64 -9.42
CA GLY A 35 -8.49 7.07 -10.80
C GLY A 35 -9.79 7.84 -11.04
N GLY A 36 -10.52 8.19 -9.99
CA GLY A 36 -11.79 8.93 -10.07
C GLY A 36 -12.99 8.06 -10.46
N ASP A 37 -14.09 8.70 -10.80
CA ASP A 37 -15.36 8.07 -11.18
C ASP A 37 -15.66 8.14 -12.69
N GLY A 38 -14.72 8.68 -13.48
CA GLY A 38 -14.86 8.88 -14.92
C GLY A 38 -15.37 10.26 -15.31
N SER A 39 -15.89 11.06 -14.39
CA SER A 39 -16.27 12.44 -14.65
C SER A 39 -15.03 13.33 -14.94
N PRO A 40 -15.21 14.45 -15.66
CA PRO A 40 -14.13 15.41 -15.87
C PRO A 40 -13.53 15.86 -14.52
N ASP A 41 -12.20 15.95 -14.46
CA ASP A 41 -11.43 16.40 -13.28
C ASP A 41 -11.57 15.54 -12.01
N SER A 42 -12.25 14.38 -12.07
CA SER A 42 -12.24 13.42 -10.98
C SER A 42 -10.94 12.63 -10.95
N GLY A 43 -10.62 12.10 -9.78
CA GLY A 43 -9.40 11.34 -9.54
C GLY A 43 -8.21 12.18 -9.07
N VAL A 44 -7.18 11.48 -8.62
CA VAL A 44 -5.96 12.11 -8.12
C VAL A 44 -5.16 12.76 -9.26
N ARG A 45 -4.56 13.89 -8.97
CA ARG A 45 -3.60 14.55 -9.88
C ARG A 45 -2.19 14.12 -9.54
N LEU A 46 -1.41 13.77 -10.56
CA LEU A 46 -0.03 13.33 -10.42
C LEU A 46 0.93 14.47 -10.74
N LEU A 47 1.88 14.70 -9.84
CA LEU A 47 3.09 15.48 -10.10
C LEU A 47 4.25 14.52 -10.34
N SER A 48 4.66 14.37 -11.60
CA SER A 48 5.75 13.47 -11.96
C SER A 48 7.11 14.13 -11.78
N CYS A 49 7.96 13.52 -10.97
CA CYS A 49 9.36 13.91 -10.77
C CYS A 49 10.27 12.79 -11.27
N GLN A 50 10.88 12.97 -12.43
CA GLN A 50 11.77 11.97 -13.00
C GLN A 50 13.16 12.04 -12.36
N ILE A 51 13.54 10.98 -11.65
CA ILE A 51 14.87 10.84 -11.01
C ILE A 51 15.76 9.79 -11.68
N PHE A 52 15.20 8.94 -12.54
CA PHE A 52 15.93 7.98 -13.34
C PHE A 52 15.67 8.26 -14.82
N ARG A 53 16.69 8.66 -15.56
CA ARG A 53 16.59 8.95 -17.00
C ARG A 53 17.16 7.83 -17.85
N ASN A 54 18.44 7.56 -17.64
CA ASN A 54 19.19 6.50 -18.30
C ASN A 54 20.26 5.97 -17.33
N LYS A 55 21.08 5.02 -17.75
CA LYS A 55 22.08 4.40 -16.89
C LYS A 55 23.13 5.38 -16.33
N ASP A 56 23.34 6.51 -17.01
CA ASP A 56 24.42 7.44 -16.74
C ASP A 56 23.94 8.76 -16.12
N GLU A 57 22.62 9.04 -16.14
CA GLU A 57 22.04 10.29 -15.62
C GLU A 57 21.00 9.99 -14.53
N GLN A 58 21.43 10.10 -13.29
CA GLN A 58 20.52 10.07 -12.15
C GLN A 58 20.12 11.50 -11.76
N GLY A 59 18.82 11.73 -11.59
CA GLY A 59 18.32 12.97 -11.04
C GLY A 59 18.54 13.05 -9.53
N ASP A 60 18.41 14.24 -8.98
CA ASP A 60 18.49 14.48 -7.55
C ASP A 60 17.13 14.15 -6.88
N ALA A 61 17.08 13.02 -6.17
CA ALA A 61 15.89 12.58 -5.47
C ALA A 61 15.49 13.54 -4.33
N ALA A 62 16.45 14.14 -3.63
CA ALA A 62 16.18 15.09 -2.56
C ALA A 62 15.56 16.38 -3.12
N ALA A 63 16.12 16.92 -4.21
CA ALA A 63 15.55 18.07 -4.89
C ALA A 63 14.15 17.78 -5.45
N ALA A 64 13.91 16.57 -5.97
CA ALA A 64 12.61 16.14 -6.48
C ALA A 64 11.53 16.08 -5.38
N ILE A 65 11.85 15.51 -4.23
CA ILE A 65 10.95 15.42 -3.08
C ILE A 65 10.61 16.82 -2.55
N LYS A 66 11.64 17.68 -2.40
CA LYS A 66 11.42 19.07 -1.98
C LYS A 66 10.55 19.83 -2.98
N TYR A 67 10.84 19.71 -4.27
CA TYR A 67 10.05 20.33 -5.33
C TYR A 67 8.58 19.90 -5.29
N ALA A 68 8.31 18.62 -5.07
CA ALA A 68 6.95 18.11 -4.96
C ALA A 68 6.19 18.76 -3.80
N ALA A 69 6.82 18.88 -2.62
CA ALA A 69 6.22 19.57 -1.47
C ALA A 69 5.89 21.04 -1.78
N ASP A 70 6.84 21.77 -2.38
CA ASP A 70 6.70 23.19 -2.72
C ASP A 70 5.60 23.43 -3.77
N ASN A 71 5.29 22.43 -4.60
CA ASN A 71 4.28 22.49 -5.66
C ASN A 71 2.96 21.78 -5.31
N GLY A 72 2.69 21.56 -4.02
CA GLY A 72 1.38 21.17 -3.52
C GLY A 72 1.09 19.67 -3.45
N ALA A 73 2.08 18.81 -3.73
CA ALA A 73 1.94 17.40 -3.45
C ALA A 73 1.93 17.16 -1.93
N VAL A 74 0.99 16.34 -1.46
CA VAL A 74 0.89 15.95 -0.04
C VAL A 74 1.15 14.44 0.17
N ILE A 75 1.25 13.69 -0.91
CA ILE A 75 1.61 12.25 -0.91
C ILE A 75 2.83 12.09 -1.82
N CYS A 76 3.91 11.54 -1.29
CA CYS A 76 5.15 11.29 -2.02
C CYS A 76 5.35 9.77 -2.14
N GLN A 77 5.13 9.25 -3.35
CA GLN A 77 5.23 7.84 -3.67
C GLN A 77 6.60 7.54 -4.28
N ASN A 78 7.32 6.57 -3.71
CA ASN A 78 8.67 6.22 -4.12
C ASN A 78 8.82 4.70 -4.29
N SER A 79 8.83 4.25 -5.55
CA SER A 79 9.08 2.84 -5.90
C SER A 79 10.55 2.60 -6.22
N TRP A 80 11.44 3.01 -5.33
CA TRP A 80 12.88 2.86 -5.45
C TRP A 80 13.55 2.79 -4.07
N GLY A 81 14.80 2.36 -4.03
CA GLY A 81 15.62 2.28 -2.83
C GLY A 81 17.03 1.83 -3.14
N TYR A 82 17.90 1.82 -2.15
CA TYR A 82 19.26 1.31 -2.28
C TYR A 82 19.25 -0.21 -2.07
N SER A 83 19.92 -0.92 -2.96
CA SER A 83 20.09 -2.37 -2.84
C SER A 83 20.96 -2.75 -1.63
N SER A 84 20.86 -4.00 -1.19
CA SER A 84 21.68 -4.54 -0.10
C SER A 84 23.20 -4.49 -0.39
N THR A 85 23.58 -4.34 -1.64
CA THR A 85 24.98 -4.26 -2.10
C THR A 85 25.47 -2.82 -2.31
N ALA A 86 24.61 -1.83 -2.15
CA ALA A 86 24.96 -0.42 -2.38
C ALA A 86 25.82 0.19 -1.25
N GLY A 87 26.06 -0.53 -0.16
CA GLY A 87 26.85 -0.06 0.97
C GLY A 87 26.22 1.08 1.80
N VAL A 88 24.94 1.36 1.58
CA VAL A 88 24.20 2.40 2.30
C VAL A 88 23.71 1.84 3.64
N THR A 89 24.37 2.26 4.73
CA THR A 89 24.10 1.80 6.11
C THR A 89 23.32 2.81 6.95
N SER A 90 23.09 4.01 6.40
CA SER A 90 22.30 5.07 7.05
C SER A 90 21.55 5.89 6.00
N MET A 91 20.51 6.59 6.41
CA MET A 91 19.78 7.51 5.53
C MET A 91 20.72 8.64 5.06
N PRO A 92 20.95 8.82 3.74
CA PRO A 92 21.75 9.93 3.25
C PRO A 92 21.19 11.28 3.71
N GLN A 93 22.05 12.17 4.22
CA GLN A 93 21.64 13.37 4.94
C GLN A 93 20.69 14.28 4.12
N LEU A 94 21.06 14.61 2.87
CA LEU A 94 20.23 15.47 2.02
C LEU A 94 18.86 14.85 1.74
N LEU A 95 18.83 13.52 1.52
CA LEU A 95 17.57 12.80 1.30
C LEU A 95 16.72 12.78 2.57
N LYS A 96 17.34 12.60 3.73
CA LYS A 96 16.68 12.69 5.04
C LYS A 96 16.03 14.05 5.22
N GLU A 97 16.77 15.12 4.99
CA GLU A 97 16.26 16.50 5.12
C GLU A 97 15.09 16.77 4.16
N ALA A 98 15.16 16.28 2.94
CA ALA A 98 14.07 16.43 1.97
C ALA A 98 12.80 15.65 2.37
N VAL A 99 12.97 14.43 2.89
CA VAL A 99 11.84 13.63 3.41
C VAL A 99 11.22 14.29 4.64
N ASP A 100 12.03 14.75 5.60
CA ASP A 100 11.56 15.45 6.79
C ASP A 100 10.86 16.77 6.42
N TYR A 101 11.40 17.49 5.43
CA TYR A 101 10.78 18.69 4.88
C TYR A 101 9.41 18.39 4.28
N PHE A 102 9.30 17.35 3.44
CA PHE A 102 8.03 16.94 2.84
C PHE A 102 7.00 16.58 3.93
N ILE A 103 7.38 15.79 4.91
CA ILE A 103 6.50 15.39 6.01
C ILE A 103 5.98 16.62 6.77
N LYS A 104 6.84 17.61 7.00
CA LYS A 104 6.50 18.78 7.80
C LYS A 104 5.79 19.87 6.99
N MET A 105 6.24 20.14 5.75
CA MET A 105 5.90 21.36 5.02
C MET A 105 4.98 21.15 3.83
N ALA A 106 4.79 19.92 3.35
CA ALA A 106 3.84 19.69 2.26
C ALA A 106 2.44 20.18 2.63
N GLY A 107 1.76 20.83 1.70
CA GLY A 107 0.45 21.41 1.95
C GLY A 107 0.44 22.65 2.86
N CYS A 108 1.61 23.17 3.22
CA CYS A 108 1.74 24.37 4.08
C CYS A 108 2.27 25.59 3.31
N ASP A 109 2.03 26.76 3.87
CA ASP A 109 2.70 28.00 3.50
C ASP A 109 4.11 28.10 4.13
N ALA A 110 4.85 29.16 3.86
CA ALA A 110 6.19 29.37 4.39
C ALA A 110 6.25 29.47 5.93
N ASN A 111 5.12 29.75 6.59
CA ASN A 111 5.00 29.83 8.04
C ASN A 111 4.58 28.48 8.67
N GLY A 112 4.38 27.43 7.87
CA GLY A 112 3.94 26.12 8.32
C GLY A 112 2.44 26.03 8.62
N ASN A 113 1.61 26.97 8.14
CA ASN A 113 0.16 26.87 8.20
C ASN A 113 -0.36 26.11 7.00
N GLN A 114 -1.41 25.30 7.20
CA GLN A 114 -2.06 24.62 6.08
C GLN A 114 -2.58 25.64 5.05
N ARG A 115 -2.24 25.44 3.79
CA ARG A 115 -2.76 26.29 2.70
C ARG A 115 -4.25 26.03 2.50
N PRO A 116 -5.03 27.08 2.12
CA PRO A 116 -6.48 26.93 1.91
C PRO A 116 -6.86 25.90 0.82
N ASP A 117 -6.00 25.71 -0.17
CA ASP A 117 -6.17 24.80 -1.30
C ASP A 117 -5.59 23.38 -1.05
N SER A 118 -5.02 23.15 0.13
CA SER A 118 -4.46 21.84 0.49
C SER A 118 -5.47 20.97 1.25
N PRO A 119 -5.60 19.68 0.92
CA PRO A 119 -6.48 18.78 1.65
C PRO A 119 -5.99 18.49 3.08
N MET A 120 -4.70 18.70 3.36
CA MET A 120 -4.13 18.44 4.68
C MET A 120 -2.88 19.25 4.98
N LYS A 121 -2.53 19.31 6.26
CA LYS A 121 -1.30 19.89 6.77
C LYS A 121 -0.21 18.80 6.89
N GLY A 122 0.96 19.04 6.33
CA GLY A 122 2.03 18.07 6.25
C GLY A 122 1.83 17.03 5.14
N GLY A 123 2.83 16.19 4.91
CA GLY A 123 2.79 15.17 3.88
C GLY A 123 3.11 13.76 4.37
N VAL A 124 2.78 12.74 3.57
CA VAL A 124 3.14 11.35 3.81
C VAL A 124 4.08 10.87 2.72
N VAL A 125 5.19 10.26 3.13
CA VAL A 125 6.21 9.73 2.22
C VAL A 125 6.24 8.21 2.33
N MET A 126 6.14 7.53 1.19
CA MET A 126 6.12 6.06 1.10
C MET A 126 7.26 5.55 0.27
N PHE A 127 7.80 4.39 0.66
CA PHE A 127 8.84 3.69 -0.07
C PHE A 127 8.55 2.21 -0.22
N ALA A 128 8.87 1.67 -1.38
CA ALA A 128 8.91 0.23 -1.61
C ALA A 128 10.02 -0.42 -0.76
N ALA A 129 9.73 -1.59 -0.17
CA ALA A 129 10.64 -2.27 0.76
C ALA A 129 11.89 -2.89 0.09
N GLY A 130 11.86 -3.06 -1.25
CA GLY A 130 12.94 -3.70 -2.03
C GLY A 130 12.64 -5.17 -2.37
N ASN A 131 13.42 -5.72 -3.31
CA ASN A 131 13.11 -6.96 -4.01
C ASN A 131 14.22 -8.01 -3.93
N GLU A 132 14.98 -8.07 -2.83
CA GLU A 132 16.11 -8.98 -2.68
C GLU A 132 15.79 -10.22 -1.82
N ASN A 133 14.53 -10.35 -1.35
CA ASN A 133 14.12 -11.41 -0.40
C ASN A 133 15.03 -11.47 0.84
N LYS A 134 15.37 -10.31 1.41
CA LYS A 134 16.32 -10.19 2.52
C LYS A 134 15.75 -9.40 3.70
N GLU A 135 16.29 -9.68 4.88
CA GLU A 135 16.11 -8.87 6.08
C GLU A 135 17.35 -7.99 6.28
N PHE A 136 17.22 -6.69 6.01
CA PHE A 136 18.27 -5.70 6.23
C PHE A 136 17.67 -4.30 6.33
N SER A 137 18.48 -3.30 6.70
CA SER A 137 18.05 -1.91 6.74
C SER A 137 18.03 -1.31 5.34
N ALA A 138 16.92 -1.50 4.62
CA ALA A 138 16.74 -1.03 3.25
C ALA A 138 16.37 0.46 3.24
N TYR A 139 17.35 1.34 3.08
CA TYR A 139 17.10 2.77 2.95
C TYR A 139 16.61 3.13 1.54
N PRO A 140 15.72 4.12 1.40
CA PRO A 140 15.08 4.97 2.42
C PRO A 140 13.90 4.32 3.16
N ALA A 141 13.42 3.13 2.75
CA ALA A 141 12.19 2.52 3.27
C ALA A 141 12.22 2.27 4.79
N CYS A 142 13.37 1.91 5.35
CA CYS A 142 13.52 1.66 6.80
C CYS A 142 13.65 2.94 7.64
N TYR A 143 13.60 4.13 7.05
CA TYR A 143 13.58 5.39 7.79
C TYR A 143 12.21 5.55 8.48
N ALA A 144 12.20 5.55 9.81
CA ALA A 144 10.99 5.43 10.63
C ALA A 144 9.82 6.40 10.31
N PRO A 145 10.05 7.67 9.93
CA PRO A 145 8.96 8.58 9.57
C PRO A 145 8.20 8.18 8.29
N THR A 146 8.78 7.35 7.42
CA THR A 146 8.16 6.94 6.16
C THR A 146 7.17 5.77 6.36
N VAL A 147 6.36 5.51 5.33
CA VAL A 147 5.53 4.31 5.23
C VAL A 147 6.26 3.34 4.29
N SER A 148 6.71 2.21 4.82
CA SER A 148 7.40 1.18 4.06
C SER A 148 6.46 0.06 3.65
N VAL A 149 6.51 -0.33 2.37
CA VAL A 149 5.53 -1.23 1.77
C VAL A 149 6.18 -2.50 1.25
N ALA A 150 5.87 -3.65 1.86
CA ALA A 150 6.22 -4.97 1.37
C ALA A 150 5.21 -5.47 0.32
N ALA A 151 5.57 -6.51 -0.42
CA ALA A 151 4.73 -7.10 -1.45
C ALA A 151 4.16 -8.47 -1.07
N MET A 152 2.86 -8.68 -1.38
CA MET A 152 2.21 -9.97 -1.34
C MET A 152 1.85 -10.46 -2.75
N ALA A 153 1.77 -11.78 -2.90
CA ALA A 153 1.19 -12.45 -4.03
C ALA A 153 -0.36 -12.52 -3.91
N TRP A 154 -1.01 -13.03 -4.94
CA TRP A 154 -2.48 -13.16 -4.99
C TRP A 154 -3.04 -14.14 -3.95
N ASP A 155 -2.24 -15.07 -3.46
CA ASP A 155 -2.59 -16.05 -2.43
C ASP A 155 -2.34 -15.56 -1.00
N PHE A 156 -2.09 -14.26 -0.82
CA PHE A 156 -1.73 -13.60 0.44
C PHE A 156 -0.40 -14.04 1.06
N SER A 157 0.38 -14.87 0.40
CA SER A 157 1.75 -15.14 0.82
C SER A 157 2.66 -13.95 0.50
N LYS A 158 3.74 -13.77 1.27
CA LYS A 158 4.80 -12.83 0.94
C LYS A 158 5.31 -13.13 -0.47
N ALA A 159 5.37 -12.13 -1.33
CA ALA A 159 5.95 -12.30 -2.66
C ALA A 159 7.41 -12.80 -2.55
N SER A 160 7.81 -13.74 -3.41
CA SER A 160 9.09 -14.45 -3.35
C SER A 160 10.29 -13.51 -3.18
N TYR A 161 10.26 -12.40 -3.86
CA TYR A 161 11.31 -11.37 -3.90
C TYR A 161 11.21 -10.33 -2.78
N SER A 162 10.03 -10.15 -2.12
CA SER A 162 9.83 -9.02 -1.20
C SER A 162 10.80 -9.06 -0.02
N ASN A 163 11.45 -7.91 0.25
CA ASN A 163 12.16 -7.71 1.50
C ASN A 163 11.17 -7.70 2.67
N TYR A 164 11.67 -8.04 3.84
CA TYR A 164 10.91 -8.18 5.07
C TYR A 164 11.76 -7.78 6.27
N ALA A 165 11.20 -7.08 7.22
CA ALA A 165 11.84 -6.74 8.48
C ALA A 165 10.83 -6.08 9.44
N LYS A 166 11.21 -5.88 10.70
CA LYS A 166 10.40 -5.18 11.69
C LYS A 166 10.06 -3.72 11.34
N TRP A 167 10.83 -3.10 10.45
CA TRP A 167 10.57 -1.74 9.98
C TRP A 167 9.52 -1.65 8.87
N VAL A 168 9.10 -2.76 8.28
CA VAL A 168 7.99 -2.74 7.31
C VAL A 168 6.72 -2.26 7.99
N THR A 169 6.03 -1.30 7.36
CA THR A 169 4.81 -0.70 7.92
C THR A 169 3.57 -1.50 7.55
N ILE A 170 3.43 -1.86 6.27
CA ILE A 170 2.25 -2.53 5.73
C ILE A 170 2.61 -3.35 4.50
N THR A 171 1.78 -4.32 4.14
CA THR A 171 1.94 -5.13 2.94
C THR A 171 0.79 -4.88 1.95
N ALA A 172 1.11 -4.83 0.65
CA ALA A 172 0.16 -4.57 -0.41
C ALA A 172 0.39 -5.49 -1.63
N PRO A 173 -0.57 -5.59 -2.57
CA PRO A 173 -0.43 -6.42 -3.77
C PRO A 173 0.77 -5.98 -4.63
N GLY A 174 1.77 -6.84 -4.77
CA GLY A 174 2.94 -6.63 -5.62
C GLY A 174 3.05 -7.65 -6.75
N GLY A 175 2.22 -8.71 -6.70
CA GLY A 175 2.28 -9.84 -7.60
C GLY A 175 3.46 -10.78 -7.32
N ASP A 176 3.46 -11.95 -7.95
CA ASP A 176 4.59 -12.90 -7.90
C ASP A 176 4.59 -13.77 -9.17
N GLN A 177 5.15 -13.22 -10.24
CA GLN A 177 5.23 -13.87 -11.55
C GLN A 177 6.18 -15.06 -11.54
N ASP A 178 7.19 -15.03 -10.68
CA ASP A 178 8.18 -16.10 -10.58
C ASP A 178 7.58 -17.41 -10.08
N ARG A 179 6.57 -17.32 -9.19
CA ARG A 179 5.87 -18.50 -8.67
C ARG A 179 4.62 -18.88 -9.46
N PHE A 180 3.90 -17.90 -10.01
CA PHE A 180 2.54 -18.13 -10.50
C PHE A 180 2.34 -17.70 -11.97
N GLY A 181 3.40 -17.29 -12.67
CA GLY A 181 3.34 -16.90 -14.08
C GLY A 181 2.96 -15.43 -14.30
N THR A 182 2.99 -15.00 -15.56
CA THR A 182 2.91 -13.59 -15.95
C THR A 182 1.68 -12.88 -15.41
N GLU A 183 0.51 -13.50 -15.47
CA GLU A 183 -0.77 -12.88 -15.06
C GLU A 183 -0.92 -12.73 -13.54
N ALA A 184 -0.05 -13.36 -12.75
CA ALA A 184 0.02 -13.15 -11.31
C ALA A 184 0.77 -11.86 -10.92
N GLY A 185 1.24 -11.09 -11.89
CA GLY A 185 1.73 -9.73 -11.70
C GLY A 185 0.59 -8.72 -11.56
N VAL A 186 0.94 -7.48 -11.24
CA VAL A 186 0.02 -6.35 -11.24
C VAL A 186 -0.10 -5.81 -12.66
N LEU A 187 -1.31 -5.77 -13.22
CA LEU A 187 -1.58 -5.17 -14.52
C LEU A 187 -1.72 -3.66 -14.39
N SER A 188 -0.94 -2.91 -15.17
CA SER A 188 -1.05 -1.46 -15.21
C SER A 188 -0.60 -0.88 -16.56
N THR A 189 -0.63 0.44 -16.67
CA THR A 189 -0.26 1.17 -17.89
C THR A 189 1.24 1.14 -18.14
N VAL A 190 1.63 1.05 -19.40
CA VAL A 190 3.00 1.21 -19.86
C VAL A 190 3.04 2.05 -21.14
N PRO A 191 4.17 2.67 -21.50
CA PRO A 191 4.27 3.39 -22.77
C PRO A 191 3.94 2.48 -23.96
N LYS A 192 3.11 2.94 -24.89
CA LYS A 192 2.78 2.18 -26.11
C LYS A 192 4.00 1.86 -26.97
N LYS A 193 5.05 2.66 -26.85
CA LYS A 193 6.35 2.39 -27.47
C LYS A 193 6.96 1.08 -26.98
N LYS A 194 6.71 0.73 -25.69
CA LYS A 194 7.18 -0.52 -25.07
C LYS A 194 6.27 -1.71 -25.40
N VAL A 195 4.97 -1.54 -25.22
CA VAL A 195 3.95 -2.56 -25.47
C VAL A 195 2.78 -1.91 -26.22
N ALA A 196 2.44 -2.41 -27.41
CA ALA A 196 1.45 -1.80 -28.29
C ALA A 196 0.06 -1.64 -27.65
N SER A 197 -0.35 -2.56 -26.75
CA SER A 197 -1.59 -2.43 -25.99
C SER A 197 -1.60 -1.24 -25.03
N GLY A 198 -0.43 -0.81 -24.56
CA GLY A 198 -0.28 0.19 -23.50
C GLY A 198 -0.42 -0.38 -22.07
N TYR A 199 -0.43 -1.71 -21.93
CA TYR A 199 -0.60 -2.40 -20.63
C TYR A 199 0.36 -3.57 -20.51
N ALA A 200 0.85 -3.81 -19.28
CA ALA A 200 1.70 -4.96 -18.96
C ALA A 200 1.54 -5.39 -17.50
N TYR A 201 1.83 -6.65 -17.25
CA TYR A 201 1.95 -7.19 -15.89
C TYR A 201 3.38 -7.01 -15.38
N PHE A 202 3.54 -6.39 -14.24
CA PHE A 202 4.81 -6.28 -13.52
C PHE A 202 4.67 -6.85 -12.12
N GLN A 203 5.80 -7.24 -11.53
CA GLN A 203 5.90 -7.63 -10.13
C GLN A 203 6.90 -6.77 -9.39
N GLY A 204 6.75 -6.61 -8.09
CA GLY A 204 7.70 -5.87 -7.25
C GLY A 204 7.05 -5.16 -6.08
N THR A 205 7.84 -4.86 -5.06
CA THR A 205 7.44 -3.88 -4.04
C THR A 205 7.18 -2.51 -4.64
N SER A 206 7.74 -2.26 -5.83
CA SER A 206 7.44 -1.10 -6.67
C SER A 206 5.98 -1.04 -7.14
N MET A 207 5.30 -2.20 -7.29
CA MET A 207 3.88 -2.28 -7.64
C MET A 207 2.99 -2.31 -6.40
N ALA A 208 3.51 -2.79 -5.28
CA ALA A 208 2.82 -2.74 -3.98
C ALA A 208 2.69 -1.30 -3.44
N CYS A 209 3.75 -0.52 -3.48
CA CYS A 209 3.80 0.85 -2.95
C CYS A 209 2.71 1.78 -3.53
N PRO A 210 2.44 1.82 -4.85
CA PRO A 210 1.39 2.66 -5.42
C PRO A 210 -0.03 2.25 -5.01
N HIS A 211 -0.31 1.00 -4.63
CA HIS A 211 -1.60 0.65 -4.03
C HIS A 211 -1.82 1.42 -2.73
N VAL A 212 -0.80 1.45 -1.87
CA VAL A 212 -0.87 2.17 -0.59
C VAL A 212 -1.01 3.68 -0.81
N SER A 213 -0.28 4.26 -1.77
CA SER A 213 -0.40 5.70 -2.07
C SER A 213 -1.72 6.07 -2.73
N GLY A 214 -2.30 5.17 -3.53
CA GLY A 214 -3.66 5.33 -4.07
C GLY A 214 -4.72 5.38 -2.96
N ILE A 215 -4.63 4.47 -1.98
CA ILE A 215 -5.52 4.48 -0.81
C ILE A 215 -5.30 5.74 0.04
N ALA A 216 -4.05 6.19 0.22
CA ALA A 216 -3.77 7.46 0.88
C ALA A 216 -4.44 8.65 0.15
N ALA A 217 -4.45 8.65 -1.19
CA ALA A 217 -5.14 9.67 -1.97
C ALA A 217 -6.65 9.63 -1.78
N LEU A 218 -7.26 8.44 -1.70
CA LEU A 218 -8.68 8.29 -1.36
C LEU A 218 -8.99 8.84 0.04
N ILE A 219 -8.17 8.52 1.04
CA ILE A 219 -8.31 9.07 2.41
C ILE A 219 -8.23 10.60 2.39
N ALA A 220 -7.22 11.16 1.70
CA ALA A 220 -7.06 12.61 1.58
C ALA A 220 -8.23 13.27 0.84
N SER A 221 -8.81 12.59 -0.15
CA SER A 221 -9.99 13.07 -0.88
C SER A 221 -11.24 13.11 -0.02
N TYR A 222 -11.44 12.12 0.85
CA TYR A 222 -12.66 11.97 1.63
C TYR A 222 -12.62 12.75 2.96
N PHE A 223 -11.51 12.67 3.68
CA PHE A 223 -11.35 13.30 5.00
C PHE A 223 -10.64 14.65 4.95
N GLY A 224 -10.01 14.98 3.80
CA GLY A 224 -9.24 16.19 3.63
C GLY A 224 -10.06 17.46 3.81
N LYS A 225 -9.58 18.34 4.69
CA LYS A 225 -10.17 19.65 5.02
C LYS A 225 -9.16 20.48 5.80
N GLN A 226 -9.51 21.73 6.09
CA GLN A 226 -8.72 22.54 7.03
C GLN A 226 -8.67 21.85 8.40
N GLY A 227 -7.46 21.68 8.92
CA GLY A 227 -7.17 21.01 10.17
C GLY A 227 -6.91 19.51 10.05
N PHE A 228 -7.17 18.86 8.90
CA PHE A 228 -6.76 17.47 8.66
C PHE A 228 -5.23 17.38 8.51
N THR A 229 -4.61 16.41 9.13
CA THR A 229 -3.13 16.30 9.22
C THR A 229 -2.59 15.05 8.55
N ASN A 230 -1.32 15.09 8.18
CA ASN A 230 -0.60 13.92 7.68
C ASN A 230 -0.54 12.78 8.73
N GLU A 231 -0.51 13.10 10.02
CA GLU A 231 -0.54 12.10 11.08
C GLU A 231 -1.88 11.37 11.12
N GLU A 232 -2.99 12.08 10.94
CA GLU A 232 -4.32 11.48 10.84
C GLU A 232 -4.43 10.59 9.60
N LEU A 233 -3.94 11.07 8.43
CA LEU A 233 -3.91 10.25 7.21
C LEU A 233 -3.06 9.00 7.42
N LYS A 234 -1.83 9.15 7.94
CA LYS A 234 -0.93 8.02 8.20
C LYS A 234 -1.54 7.03 9.19
N SER A 235 -2.18 7.53 10.26
CA SER A 235 -2.87 6.68 11.23
C SER A 235 -3.96 5.84 10.56
N ARG A 236 -4.85 6.46 9.78
CA ARG A 236 -5.90 5.74 9.02
C ARG A 236 -5.29 4.71 8.07
N LEU A 237 -4.26 5.08 7.34
CA LEU A 237 -3.61 4.24 6.36
C LEU A 237 -2.99 2.98 6.98
N ILE A 238 -2.28 3.11 8.11
CA ILE A 238 -1.62 1.97 8.76
C ILE A 238 -2.56 1.13 9.62
N THR A 239 -3.77 1.62 9.91
CA THR A 239 -4.85 0.85 10.55
C THR A 239 -5.84 0.30 9.52
N ALA A 240 -5.74 0.72 8.25
CA ALA A 240 -6.53 0.23 7.14
C ALA A 240 -6.04 -1.16 6.69
N TYR A 241 -6.20 -2.15 7.54
CA TYR A 241 -5.87 -3.52 7.21
C TYR A 241 -6.94 -4.46 7.74
N ARG A 242 -7.26 -5.47 6.96
CA ARG A 242 -8.05 -6.59 7.45
C ARG A 242 -7.11 -7.55 8.16
N PRO A 243 -7.47 -8.04 9.32
CA PRO A 243 -6.69 -9.05 10.04
C PRO A 243 -6.89 -10.46 9.44
N TYR A 244 -6.72 -10.62 8.12
CA TYR A 244 -6.09 -11.85 7.67
C TYR A 244 -4.76 -11.86 8.39
N ASN A 245 -4.65 -12.77 9.36
CA ASN A 245 -3.45 -12.76 10.17
C ASN A 245 -2.23 -12.99 9.26
N ILE A 246 -1.59 -11.89 8.86
CA ILE A 246 -0.45 -11.92 7.93
C ILE A 246 0.65 -12.84 8.47
N ASP A 247 0.78 -12.92 9.78
CA ASP A 247 1.75 -13.77 10.46
C ASP A 247 1.38 -15.26 10.38
N GLU A 248 0.08 -15.59 10.39
CA GLU A 248 -0.38 -16.98 10.22
C GLU A 248 -0.23 -17.45 8.77
N GLN A 249 -0.50 -16.56 7.81
CA GLN A 249 -0.28 -16.85 6.39
C GLN A 249 1.21 -16.93 6.05
N ASN A 250 2.06 -16.26 6.83
CA ASN A 250 3.50 -16.14 6.59
C ASN A 250 4.31 -16.42 7.87
N PRO A 251 4.22 -17.62 8.48
CA PRO A 251 4.80 -17.89 9.81
C PRO A 251 6.32 -17.69 9.87
N THR A 252 7.03 -17.95 8.77
CA THR A 252 8.48 -17.72 8.64
C THR A 252 8.85 -16.24 8.77
N TYR A 253 7.94 -15.34 8.45
CA TYR A 253 8.15 -13.89 8.44
C TYR A 253 7.38 -13.15 9.54
N LYS A 254 6.97 -13.87 10.59
CA LYS A 254 6.17 -13.34 11.68
C LYS A 254 6.74 -12.03 12.24
N GLY A 255 5.89 -10.99 12.30
CA GLY A 255 6.23 -9.66 12.78
C GLY A 255 7.17 -8.86 11.87
N LYS A 256 7.37 -9.29 10.60
CA LYS A 256 8.30 -8.67 9.66
C LYS A 256 7.64 -8.15 8.37
N LEU A 257 6.33 -8.27 8.26
CA LEU A 257 5.54 -7.85 7.09
C LEU A 257 4.59 -6.69 7.42
N GLY A 258 4.86 -5.96 8.49
CA GLY A 258 4.07 -4.82 8.92
C GLY A 258 2.82 -5.21 9.70
N LYS A 259 1.84 -4.31 9.72
CA LYS A 259 0.60 -4.47 10.50
C LYS A 259 -0.38 -5.47 9.87
N GLY A 260 -0.37 -5.62 8.56
CA GLY A 260 -1.30 -6.49 7.83
C GLY A 260 -1.34 -6.17 6.34
N TYR A 261 -2.34 -6.69 5.66
CA TYR A 261 -2.62 -6.40 4.25
C TYR A 261 -3.45 -5.13 4.14
N ILE A 262 -3.03 -4.19 3.29
CA ILE A 262 -3.79 -2.96 3.08
C ILE A 262 -5.21 -3.25 2.59
N ASP A 263 -6.18 -2.55 3.14
CA ASP A 263 -7.59 -2.65 2.77
C ASP A 263 -8.19 -1.26 2.61
N ALA A 264 -8.71 -0.97 1.41
CA ALA A 264 -9.25 0.34 1.11
C ALA A 264 -10.55 0.63 1.86
N GLU A 265 -11.40 -0.38 2.08
CA GLU A 265 -12.66 -0.21 2.81
C GLU A 265 -12.39 0.12 4.28
N ALA A 266 -11.47 -0.63 4.91
CA ALA A 266 -11.07 -0.39 6.30
C ALA A 266 -10.51 1.03 6.54
N ALA A 267 -9.95 1.68 5.51
CA ALA A 267 -9.46 3.06 5.62
C ALA A 267 -10.56 4.09 5.92
N PHE A 268 -11.81 3.78 5.60
CA PHE A 268 -12.96 4.67 5.78
C PHE A 268 -13.83 4.29 6.96
N GLU A 269 -13.61 3.14 7.56
CA GLU A 269 -14.34 2.69 8.75
C GLU A 269 -13.88 3.46 9.99
N SER A 270 -14.81 3.66 10.91
CA SER A 270 -14.52 4.25 12.21
C SER A 270 -14.51 3.12 13.24
N ASP A 271 -13.33 2.78 13.74
CA ASP A 271 -13.20 1.80 14.82
C ASP A 271 -13.70 2.41 16.13
N THR A 272 -14.88 2.01 16.58
CA THR A 272 -15.47 2.40 17.88
C THR A 272 -14.79 1.68 19.04
N LYS A 273 -13.93 0.68 18.78
CA LYS A 273 -13.35 -0.24 19.77
C LYS A 273 -14.41 -1.04 20.56
N ILE A 274 -15.61 -1.10 20.05
CA ILE A 274 -16.66 -1.96 20.57
C ILE A 274 -16.53 -3.32 19.90
N ALA A 275 -16.39 -4.37 20.67
CA ALA A 275 -16.32 -5.73 20.13
C ALA A 275 -17.63 -6.09 19.41
N PRO A 276 -17.56 -6.80 18.25
CA PRO A 276 -18.74 -7.30 17.58
C PRO A 276 -19.64 -8.11 18.54
N GLU A 277 -20.95 -8.08 18.31
CA GLU A 277 -21.88 -8.95 19.02
C GLU A 277 -21.53 -10.43 18.77
N LYS A 278 -21.99 -11.29 19.65
CA LYS A 278 -21.80 -12.75 19.45
C LYS A 278 -22.48 -13.20 18.16
N VAL A 279 -21.79 -14.08 17.44
CA VAL A 279 -22.40 -14.80 16.32
C VAL A 279 -23.66 -15.52 16.80
N GLY A 280 -24.71 -15.45 16.02
CA GLY A 280 -25.95 -16.15 16.32
C GLY A 280 -25.81 -17.66 16.24
N THR A 281 -26.92 -18.37 16.15
CA THR A 281 -26.93 -19.84 16.12
C THR A 281 -26.17 -20.36 14.89
N LEU A 282 -25.19 -21.23 15.12
CA LEU A 282 -24.57 -22.02 14.08
C LEU A 282 -25.48 -23.20 13.74
N THR A 283 -25.91 -23.30 12.50
CA THR A 283 -26.71 -24.42 11.99
C THR A 283 -25.84 -25.32 11.14
N LEU A 284 -25.79 -26.61 11.47
CA LEU A 284 -25.08 -27.62 10.71
C LEU A 284 -26.09 -28.48 9.95
N LYS A 285 -25.95 -28.57 8.63
CA LYS A 285 -26.77 -29.41 7.76
C LYS A 285 -25.87 -30.45 7.09
N PRO A 286 -26.04 -31.75 7.40
CA PRO A 286 -25.30 -32.78 6.69
C PRO A 286 -25.76 -32.85 5.23
N ASP A 287 -24.80 -33.01 4.33
CA ASP A 287 -25.03 -33.20 2.90
C ASP A 287 -24.07 -34.30 2.40
N PHE A 288 -24.61 -35.48 2.21
CA PHE A 288 -23.99 -36.72 1.72
C PHE A 288 -22.61 -37.02 2.28
N VAL A 289 -21.57 -36.26 1.90
CA VAL A 289 -20.17 -36.41 2.36
C VAL A 289 -19.66 -35.15 3.08
N ASP A 290 -20.43 -34.08 3.08
CA ASP A 290 -20.06 -32.79 3.60
C ASP A 290 -21.00 -32.34 4.73
N ILE A 291 -20.59 -31.33 5.46
CA ILE A 291 -21.44 -30.62 6.45
C ILE A 291 -21.48 -29.15 6.06
N ASN A 292 -22.65 -28.68 5.70
CA ASN A 292 -22.88 -27.26 5.47
C ASN A 292 -23.07 -26.53 6.81
N ALA A 293 -22.23 -25.54 7.06
CA ALA A 293 -22.31 -24.69 8.25
C ALA A 293 -22.88 -23.32 7.87
N GLU A 294 -23.98 -22.94 8.48
CA GLU A 294 -24.64 -21.64 8.28
C GLU A 294 -24.69 -20.87 9.59
N TRP A 295 -24.35 -19.61 9.58
CA TRP A 295 -24.51 -18.72 10.73
C TRP A 295 -24.88 -17.31 10.28
N SER A 296 -25.51 -16.55 11.19
CA SER A 296 -25.78 -15.14 10.94
C SER A 296 -24.52 -14.30 11.14
N ILE A 297 -24.35 -13.28 10.30
CA ILE A 297 -23.30 -12.28 10.50
C ILE A 297 -23.52 -11.61 11.86
N ALA A 298 -22.46 -11.53 12.70
CA ALA A 298 -22.51 -10.77 13.93
C ALA A 298 -22.75 -9.29 13.63
N LYS A 299 -23.57 -8.63 14.43
CA LYS A 299 -23.69 -7.18 14.33
C LYS A 299 -22.41 -6.54 14.80
N ASP A 300 -21.89 -5.66 13.97
CA ASP A 300 -20.72 -4.87 14.24
C ASP A 300 -21.01 -3.45 13.76
N GLU A 301 -21.12 -2.51 14.68
CA GLU A 301 -21.56 -1.14 14.39
C GLU A 301 -20.57 -0.39 13.50
N ASP A 302 -19.28 -0.69 13.62
CA ASP A 302 -18.21 -0.07 12.87
C ASP A 302 -17.68 -0.93 11.71
N LYS A 303 -18.26 -2.13 11.49
CA LYS A 303 -17.92 -3.06 10.41
C LYS A 303 -16.44 -3.50 10.39
N THR A 304 -15.77 -3.49 11.54
CA THR A 304 -14.36 -3.88 11.66
C THR A 304 -14.16 -5.38 11.81
N ALA A 305 -15.23 -6.17 12.03
CA ALA A 305 -15.17 -7.62 12.06
C ALA A 305 -14.83 -8.19 10.68
N ALA A 306 -13.59 -8.62 10.51
CA ALA A 306 -13.05 -8.98 9.20
C ALA A 306 -13.28 -10.44 8.80
N PHE A 307 -13.43 -11.33 9.74
CA PHE A 307 -13.60 -12.77 9.46
C PHE A 307 -14.17 -13.57 10.64
N TYR A 308 -14.63 -14.79 10.33
CA TYR A 308 -15.06 -15.78 11.31
C TYR A 308 -14.06 -16.95 11.30
N ARG A 309 -13.81 -17.51 12.49
CA ARG A 309 -13.03 -18.74 12.61
C ARG A 309 -13.96 -19.89 12.98
N LEU A 310 -13.98 -20.93 12.15
CA LEU A 310 -14.72 -22.16 12.42
C LEU A 310 -13.77 -23.21 13.00
N TYR A 311 -14.08 -23.67 14.21
CA TYR A 311 -13.34 -24.74 14.86
C TYR A 311 -14.18 -26.01 14.85
N ILE A 312 -13.58 -27.13 14.43
CA ILE A 312 -14.23 -28.43 14.38
C ILE A 312 -13.41 -29.41 15.23
N ALA A 313 -14.05 -30.11 16.15
CA ALA A 313 -13.41 -31.15 16.97
C ALA A 313 -14.35 -32.32 17.19
N GLN A 314 -13.76 -33.49 17.48
CA GLN A 314 -14.50 -34.61 18.05
C GLN A 314 -14.68 -34.36 19.56
N GLY A 315 -15.94 -34.20 20.02
CA GLY A 315 -16.28 -33.95 21.40
C GLY A 315 -16.41 -32.49 21.79
N GLU A 316 -16.47 -32.19 23.07
CA GLU A 316 -16.71 -30.85 23.59
C GLU A 316 -15.54 -29.90 23.35
N LEU A 317 -15.83 -28.71 22.79
CA LEU A 317 -14.90 -27.61 22.61
C LEU A 317 -14.88 -26.75 23.86
N THR A 318 -13.71 -26.68 24.52
CA THR A 318 -13.48 -25.77 25.65
C THR A 318 -12.57 -24.63 25.25
N ALA A 319 -12.61 -23.51 25.96
CA ALA A 319 -11.77 -22.34 25.68
C ALA A 319 -10.26 -22.65 25.70
N ASP A 320 -9.81 -23.61 26.50
CA ASP A 320 -8.42 -24.04 26.55
C ASP A 320 -8.02 -24.88 25.34
N LYS A 321 -8.92 -25.74 24.87
CA LYS A 321 -8.68 -26.51 23.63
C LYS A 321 -8.59 -25.63 22.39
N LEU A 322 -9.30 -24.50 22.35
CA LEU A 322 -9.24 -23.57 21.22
C LEU A 322 -7.87 -22.93 21.02
N LYS A 323 -7.05 -22.82 22.08
CA LYS A 323 -5.72 -22.20 21.99
C LYS A 323 -4.74 -23.05 21.18
N ASP A 324 -4.94 -24.37 21.16
CA ASP A 324 -4.04 -25.34 20.52
C ASP A 324 -4.60 -25.88 19.20
N MET A 325 -5.80 -25.43 18.79
CA MET A 325 -6.44 -25.92 17.57
C MET A 325 -6.05 -25.11 16.35
N THR A 326 -5.69 -25.81 15.28
CA THR A 326 -5.65 -25.23 13.94
C THR A 326 -7.08 -25.02 13.44
N TYR A 327 -7.40 -23.80 13.01
CA TYR A 327 -8.68 -23.51 12.34
C TYR A 327 -8.57 -23.77 10.83
N ARG A 328 -9.67 -24.06 10.21
CA ARG A 328 -9.81 -24.21 8.76
C ARG A 328 -10.73 -23.15 8.21
#